data_33f9d5d74a2e1fa93ee46f5f90d08f9d
#
_entry.id   33f9d5d74a2e1fa93ee46f5f90d08f9d
#
_cell.length_a   1.000
_cell.length_b   1.000
_cell.length_c   1.000
_cell.angle_alpha   90.00
_cell.angle_beta   90.00
_cell.angle_gamma   90.00
#
_symmetry.space_group_name_H-M   'P 1'
#
loop_
_entity.id
_entity.type
_entity.pdbx_description
1 polymer ?
#
loop_
_entity_poly.entity_id
_entity_poly.type
_entity_poly.pdbx_seq_one_letter_code
_entity_poly.pdbx_strand_id
1 'polypeptide(L)'
;MSAAANKQLMQEIFARVAVGDGALFVEHLADDVVLRVSGQYSWSRTFKGKESVLRDLFGVVRERTTGVRKTIPLRFIADGDLVVVEGRGEMTAKTGVPYNNEYCLIYRLREGKIVEITEYNDSALCERVLGPFTASG
;
A
#
# COMPACT_ATOMS: atom_id res chain seq x y z
N MET A 1 5.14 3.07 -21.07
CA MET A 1 6.35 2.31 -20.66
C MET A 1 6.05 0.82 -20.78
N SER A 2 7.09 0.02 -21.04
CA SER A 2 6.95 -1.43 -21.12
C SER A 2 6.67 -2.06 -19.75
N ALA A 3 6.18 -3.30 -19.75
CA ALA A 3 6.01 -4.07 -18.52
C ALA A 3 7.33 -4.18 -17.74
N ALA A 4 8.43 -4.43 -18.45
CA ALA A 4 9.76 -4.54 -17.84
C ALA A 4 10.18 -3.21 -17.17
N ALA A 5 9.95 -2.07 -17.82
CA ALA A 5 10.28 -0.76 -17.26
C ALA A 5 9.41 -0.43 -16.05
N ASN A 6 8.11 -0.75 -16.11
CA ASN A 6 7.21 -0.57 -14.99
C ASN A 6 7.62 -1.44 -13.80
N LYS A 7 7.99 -2.68 -14.05
CA LYS A 7 8.49 -3.58 -13.00
C LYS A 7 9.75 -3.02 -12.34
N GLN A 8 10.69 -2.55 -13.15
CA GLN A 8 11.93 -1.97 -12.63
C GLN A 8 11.64 -0.75 -11.76
N LEU A 9 10.73 0.14 -12.18
CA LEU A 9 10.33 1.29 -11.40
C LEU A 9 9.75 0.87 -10.05
N MET A 10 8.86 -0.11 -10.03
CA MET A 10 8.28 -0.59 -8.78
C MET A 10 9.33 -1.27 -7.89
N GLN A 11 10.32 -1.94 -8.47
CA GLN A 11 11.44 -2.50 -7.70
C GLN A 11 12.26 -1.40 -7.03
N GLU A 12 12.51 -0.30 -7.72
CA GLU A 12 13.23 0.85 -7.16
C GLU A 12 12.43 1.50 -6.02
N ILE A 13 11.12 1.69 -6.22
CA ILE A 13 10.24 2.24 -5.19
C ILE A 13 10.26 1.36 -3.95
N PHE A 14 10.09 0.05 -4.12
CA PHE A 14 10.03 -0.88 -2.98
C PHE A 14 11.37 -1.10 -2.29
N ALA A 15 12.49 -0.85 -2.96
CA ALA A 15 13.80 -0.86 -2.30
C ALA A 15 13.86 0.17 -1.18
N ARG A 16 13.17 1.31 -1.34
CA ARG A 16 13.04 2.35 -0.32
C ARG A 16 11.98 2.01 0.71
N VAL A 17 10.82 1.56 0.26
CA VAL A 17 9.71 1.17 1.14
C VAL A 17 10.15 0.06 2.08
N ALA A 18 10.98 -0.86 1.63
CA ALA A 18 11.50 -1.98 2.42
C ALA A 18 12.37 -1.53 3.61
N VAL A 19 12.88 -0.32 3.58
CA VAL A 19 13.66 0.25 4.70
C VAL A 19 12.89 1.35 5.44
N GLY A 20 11.60 1.51 5.13
CA GLY A 20 10.74 2.47 5.82
C GLY A 20 10.70 3.85 5.18
N ASP A 21 11.25 4.02 3.98
CA ASP A 21 11.25 5.29 3.26
C ASP A 21 10.18 5.27 2.17
N GLY A 22 9.06 5.94 2.40
CA GLY A 22 7.96 6.03 1.46
C GLY A 22 7.98 7.22 0.53
N ALA A 23 9.02 8.06 0.57
CA ALA A 23 9.04 9.31 -0.18
C ALA A 23 8.95 9.09 -1.70
N LEU A 24 9.71 8.12 -2.23
CA LEU A 24 9.70 7.83 -3.66
C LEU A 24 8.34 7.27 -4.11
N PHE A 25 7.72 6.46 -3.27
CA PHE A 25 6.37 5.95 -3.53
C PHE A 25 5.37 7.09 -3.64
N VAL A 26 5.37 8.00 -2.67
CA VAL A 26 4.48 9.17 -2.66
C VAL A 26 4.70 10.04 -3.89
N GLU A 27 5.96 10.26 -4.27
CA GLU A 27 6.31 11.06 -5.44
C GLU A 27 5.73 10.47 -6.74
N HIS A 28 5.65 9.15 -6.83
CA HIS A 28 5.16 8.48 -8.04
C HIS A 28 3.65 8.23 -8.06
N LEU A 29 2.93 8.60 -7.00
CA LEU A 29 1.46 8.56 -7.04
C LEU A 29 0.94 9.66 -7.97
N ALA A 30 0.07 9.29 -8.91
CA ALA A 30 -0.63 10.27 -9.72
C ALA A 30 -1.61 11.06 -8.85
N ASP A 31 -1.88 12.32 -9.20
CA ASP A 31 -2.81 13.15 -8.43
C ASP A 31 -4.22 12.54 -8.39
N ASP A 32 -4.61 11.84 -9.45
CA ASP A 32 -5.91 11.18 -9.58
C ASP A 32 -5.87 9.67 -9.24
N VAL A 33 -4.85 9.21 -8.53
CA VAL A 33 -4.72 7.79 -8.14
C VAL A 33 -5.96 7.32 -7.40
N VAL A 34 -6.37 6.08 -7.67
CA VAL A 34 -7.47 5.42 -6.95
C VAL A 34 -6.91 4.18 -6.25
N LEU A 35 -7.14 4.08 -4.96
CA LEU A 35 -6.74 2.90 -4.18
C LEU A 35 -7.98 2.23 -3.62
N ARG A 36 -8.13 0.94 -3.92
CA ARG A 36 -9.21 0.11 -3.39
C ARG A 36 -8.65 -0.96 -2.48
N VAL A 37 -9.13 -0.99 -1.26
CA VAL A 37 -8.89 -2.12 -0.35
C VAL A 37 -9.98 -3.14 -0.61
N SER A 38 -9.58 -4.34 -1.01
CA SER A 38 -10.49 -5.42 -1.41
C SER A 38 -11.17 -6.07 -0.21
N GLY A 39 -12.11 -6.96 -0.48
CA GLY A 39 -12.80 -7.76 0.52
C GLY A 39 -14.11 -7.16 0.98
N GLN A 40 -14.63 -7.69 2.11
CA GLN A 40 -15.92 -7.30 2.67
C GLN A 40 -15.78 -7.12 4.18
N TYR A 41 -14.99 -6.13 4.57
CA TYR A 41 -14.75 -5.79 5.97
C TYR A 41 -14.66 -4.27 6.12
N SER A 42 -14.42 -3.77 7.32
CA SER A 42 -14.50 -2.33 7.58
C SER A 42 -13.51 -1.48 6.76
N TRP A 43 -12.35 -2.05 6.42
CA TRP A 43 -11.33 -1.36 5.62
C TRP A 43 -11.58 -1.47 4.10
N SER A 44 -12.58 -2.26 3.65
CA SER A 44 -12.91 -2.44 2.24
C SER A 44 -13.58 -1.19 1.67
N ARG A 45 -12.74 -0.22 1.31
CA ARG A 45 -13.15 1.11 0.84
C ARG A 45 -12.34 1.48 -0.39
N THR A 46 -12.83 2.46 -1.13
CA THR A 46 -12.13 3.06 -2.25
C THR A 46 -11.77 4.50 -1.90
N PHE A 47 -10.50 4.85 -2.06
CA PHE A 47 -9.97 6.18 -1.81
C PHE A 47 -9.61 6.80 -3.15
N LYS A 48 -10.15 7.96 -3.47
CA LYS A 48 -9.97 8.62 -4.77
C LYS A 48 -9.14 9.89 -4.60
N GLY A 49 -8.03 9.95 -5.32
CA GLY A 49 -7.09 11.06 -5.31
C GLY A 49 -5.93 10.86 -4.34
N LYS A 50 -4.77 11.38 -4.72
CA LYS A 50 -3.55 11.27 -3.92
C LYS A 50 -3.73 11.80 -2.50
N GLU A 51 -4.38 12.95 -2.37
CA GLU A 51 -4.62 13.55 -1.06
C GLU A 51 -5.44 12.63 -0.16
N SER A 52 -6.53 12.05 -0.68
CA SER A 52 -7.38 11.13 0.08
C SER A 52 -6.65 9.84 0.45
N VAL A 53 -5.87 9.27 -0.48
CA VAL A 53 -5.08 8.06 -0.20
C VAL A 53 -4.11 8.31 0.95
N LEU A 54 -3.41 9.44 0.93
CA LEU A 54 -2.41 9.76 1.95
C LEU A 54 -3.02 10.14 3.29
N ARG A 55 -4.14 10.87 3.28
CA ARG A 55 -4.80 11.36 4.50
C ARG A 55 -5.73 10.31 5.09
N ASP A 56 -6.66 9.79 4.26
CA ASP A 56 -7.80 9.02 4.77
C ASP A 56 -7.47 7.54 4.96
N LEU A 57 -6.47 7.00 4.24
CA LEU A 57 -6.04 5.62 4.44
C LEU A 57 -4.69 5.57 5.16
N PHE A 58 -3.63 6.08 4.57
CA PHE A 58 -2.29 5.98 5.16
C PHE A 58 -2.20 6.77 6.46
N GLY A 59 -2.91 7.89 6.57
CA GLY A 59 -2.99 8.66 7.81
C GLY A 59 -3.63 7.85 8.95
N VAL A 60 -4.69 7.10 8.66
CA VAL A 60 -5.36 6.25 9.66
C VAL A 60 -4.43 5.10 10.10
N VAL A 61 -3.74 4.48 9.14
CA VAL A 61 -2.74 3.44 9.49
C VAL A 61 -1.64 4.04 10.38
N ARG A 62 -1.17 5.23 10.05
CA ARG A 62 -0.14 5.91 10.84
C ARG A 62 -0.61 6.22 12.25
N GLU A 63 -1.87 6.62 12.42
CA GLU A 63 -2.45 6.88 13.74
C GLU A 63 -2.51 5.62 14.61
N ARG A 64 -2.58 4.45 14.01
CA ARG A 64 -2.77 3.17 14.72
C ARG A 64 -1.50 2.34 14.83
N THR A 65 -0.39 2.85 14.30
CA THR A 65 0.91 2.18 14.35
C THR A 65 1.98 3.13 14.90
N THR A 66 3.11 2.57 15.29
CA THR A 66 4.24 3.34 15.82
C THR A 66 5.55 2.80 15.26
N GLY A 67 6.60 3.62 15.33
CA GLY A 67 7.93 3.22 14.87
C GLY A 67 8.05 3.16 13.35
N VAL A 68 9.07 2.46 12.88
CA VAL A 68 9.34 2.33 11.45
C VAL A 68 8.32 1.38 10.82
N ARG A 69 7.80 1.77 9.66
CA ARG A 69 6.83 0.99 8.90
C ARG A 69 7.47 0.52 7.62
N LYS A 70 7.52 -0.79 7.43
CA LYS A 70 8.17 -1.39 6.26
C LYS A 70 7.21 -2.31 5.54
N THR A 71 7.33 -2.40 4.23
CA THR A 71 6.74 -3.46 3.42
C THR A 71 7.86 -4.11 2.62
N ILE A 72 8.09 -5.38 2.88
CA ILE A 72 9.18 -6.15 2.28
C ILE A 72 8.64 -6.85 1.05
N PRO A 73 9.11 -6.52 -0.16
CA PRO A 73 8.65 -7.20 -1.37
C PRO A 73 9.24 -8.58 -1.45
N LEU A 74 8.40 -9.56 -1.80
CA LEU A 74 8.80 -10.96 -1.98
C LEU A 74 8.87 -11.33 -3.46
N ARG A 75 8.01 -10.74 -4.30
CA ARG A 75 7.91 -11.08 -5.71
C ARG A 75 7.29 -9.94 -6.49
N PHE A 76 7.78 -9.73 -7.71
CA PHE A 76 7.22 -8.78 -8.66
C PHE A 76 6.81 -9.51 -9.92
N ILE A 77 5.59 -9.30 -10.38
CA ILE A 77 5.07 -9.87 -11.63
C ILE A 77 4.50 -8.71 -12.43
N ALA A 78 4.90 -8.57 -13.68
CA ALA A 78 4.43 -7.49 -14.54
C ALA A 78 3.81 -8.02 -15.82
N ASP A 79 2.71 -7.41 -16.23
CA ASP A 79 2.02 -7.68 -17.48
C ASP A 79 1.36 -6.39 -17.96
N GLY A 80 1.73 -5.94 -19.16
CA GLY A 80 1.22 -4.67 -19.70
C GLY A 80 1.55 -3.50 -18.77
N ASP A 81 0.53 -2.76 -18.37
CA ASP A 81 0.66 -1.61 -17.47
C ASP A 81 0.47 -1.99 -15.99
N LEU A 82 0.34 -3.28 -15.70
CA LEU A 82 0.15 -3.78 -14.34
C LEU A 82 1.44 -4.36 -13.76
N VAL A 83 1.69 -4.03 -12.50
CA VAL A 83 2.75 -4.68 -11.71
C VAL A 83 2.11 -5.20 -10.42
N VAL A 84 2.26 -6.49 -10.19
CA VAL A 84 1.82 -7.15 -8.96
C VAL A 84 3.02 -7.27 -8.03
N VAL A 85 2.84 -6.83 -6.79
CA VAL A 85 3.87 -6.96 -5.75
C VAL A 85 3.29 -7.80 -4.62
N GLU A 86 3.87 -8.96 -4.43
CA GLU A 86 3.60 -9.79 -3.25
C GLU A 86 4.56 -9.34 -2.16
N GLY A 87 4.05 -9.02 -0.98
CA GLY A 87 4.87 -8.44 0.06
C GLY A 87 4.40 -8.79 1.46
N ARG A 88 5.25 -8.46 2.42
CA ARG A 88 4.98 -8.65 3.84
C ARG A 88 5.23 -7.34 4.58
N GLY A 89 4.26 -6.93 5.39
CA GLY A 89 4.42 -5.77 6.26
C GLY A 89 5.25 -6.09 7.49
N GLU A 90 5.96 -5.08 7.97
CA GLU A 90 6.63 -5.10 9.27
C GLU A 90 6.29 -3.79 9.96
N MET A 91 5.29 -3.85 10.81
CA MET A 91 4.79 -2.71 11.56
C MET A 91 4.47 -3.11 12.99
N THR A 92 4.34 -2.12 13.86
CA THR A 92 3.93 -2.33 15.25
C THR A 92 2.71 -1.46 15.53
N ALA A 93 1.63 -2.07 16.00
CA ALA A 93 0.46 -1.31 16.42
C ALA A 93 0.78 -0.49 17.68
N LYS A 94 0.03 0.60 17.92
CA LYS A 94 0.23 1.42 19.12
C LYS A 94 0.07 0.64 20.42
N THR A 95 -0.67 -0.46 20.39
CA THR A 95 -0.82 -1.37 21.51
C THR A 95 0.43 -2.21 21.79
N GLY A 96 1.45 -2.15 20.90
CA GLY A 96 2.65 -2.97 20.98
C GLY A 96 2.56 -4.30 20.23
N VAL A 97 1.41 -4.63 19.69
CA VAL A 97 1.20 -5.88 18.96
C VAL A 97 1.81 -5.75 17.55
N PRO A 98 2.59 -6.75 17.08
CA PRO A 98 3.07 -6.75 15.70
C PRO A 98 1.91 -6.76 14.71
N TYR A 99 2.02 -5.93 13.66
CA TYR A 99 1.10 -5.93 12.54
C TYR A 99 1.90 -6.24 11.27
N ASN A 100 2.15 -7.52 11.05
CA ASN A 100 2.94 -8.02 9.93
C ASN A 100 2.00 -8.70 8.93
N ASN A 101 1.24 -7.89 8.21
CA ASN A 101 0.25 -8.39 7.26
C ASN A 101 0.92 -8.93 5.99
N GLU A 102 0.20 -9.79 5.30
CA GLU A 102 0.62 -10.31 3.99
C GLU A 102 -0.19 -9.60 2.93
N TYR A 103 0.49 -9.14 1.86
CA TYR A 103 -0.12 -8.33 0.83
C TYR A 103 0.04 -8.93 -0.55
N CYS A 104 -0.99 -8.79 -1.36
CA CYS A 104 -0.89 -8.83 -2.81
C CYS A 104 -1.37 -7.47 -3.30
N LEU A 105 -0.45 -6.67 -3.84
CA LEU A 105 -0.70 -5.31 -4.28
C LEU A 105 -0.62 -5.26 -5.80
N ILE A 106 -1.68 -4.77 -6.42
CA ILE A 106 -1.73 -4.63 -7.88
C ILE A 106 -1.69 -3.14 -8.21
N TYR A 107 -0.64 -2.73 -8.94
CA TYR A 107 -0.42 -1.36 -9.36
C TYR A 107 -0.64 -1.24 -10.86
N ARG A 108 -1.44 -0.24 -11.25
CA ARG A 108 -1.51 0.18 -12.67
C ARG A 108 -0.67 1.43 -12.80
N LEU A 109 0.21 1.43 -13.80
CA LEU A 109 1.08 2.56 -14.08
C LEU A 109 0.72 3.20 -15.42
N ARG A 110 0.88 4.52 -15.50
CA ARG A 110 0.71 5.29 -16.73
C ARG A 110 1.80 6.36 -16.74
N GLU A 111 2.68 6.29 -17.73
CA GLU A 111 3.77 7.27 -17.90
C GLU A 111 4.60 7.48 -16.62
N GLY A 112 4.98 6.38 -15.96
CA GLY A 112 5.80 6.42 -14.76
C GLY A 112 5.08 6.85 -13.49
N LYS A 113 3.74 6.95 -13.52
CA LYS A 113 2.93 7.28 -12.35
C LYS A 113 2.00 6.14 -12.00
N ILE A 114 1.77 5.95 -10.72
CA ILE A 114 0.82 4.96 -10.20
C ILE A 114 -0.57 5.57 -10.25
N VAL A 115 -1.47 4.99 -11.06
CA VAL A 115 -2.83 5.51 -11.25
C VAL A 115 -3.90 4.68 -10.56
N GLU A 116 -3.64 3.39 -10.30
CA GLU A 116 -4.54 2.53 -9.54
C GLU A 116 -3.74 1.62 -8.63
N ILE A 117 -4.29 1.38 -7.45
CA ILE A 117 -3.75 0.42 -6.50
C ILE A 117 -4.93 -0.44 -6.03
N THR A 118 -4.77 -1.77 -6.11
CA THR A 118 -5.70 -2.70 -5.49
C THR A 118 -4.94 -3.48 -4.43
N GLU A 119 -5.40 -3.40 -3.19
CA GLU A 119 -4.76 -4.07 -2.07
C GLU A 119 -5.59 -5.27 -1.62
N TYR A 120 -4.95 -6.43 -1.60
CA TYR A 120 -5.45 -7.65 -0.97
C TYR A 120 -4.56 -7.93 0.23
N ASN A 121 -5.16 -8.21 1.37
CA ASN A 121 -4.42 -8.51 2.59
C ASN A 121 -5.16 -9.55 3.44
N ASP A 122 -4.57 -9.94 4.55
CA ASP A 122 -5.27 -10.73 5.56
C ASP A 122 -6.21 -9.80 6.33
N SER A 123 -7.48 -9.79 5.96
CA SER A 123 -8.49 -8.89 6.52
C SER A 123 -8.78 -9.19 8.00
N ALA A 124 -8.72 -10.46 8.39
CA ALA A 124 -8.93 -10.85 9.80
C ALA A 124 -7.82 -10.27 10.69
N LEU A 125 -6.58 -10.32 10.22
CA LEU A 125 -5.45 -9.73 10.95
C LEU A 125 -5.60 -8.22 11.06
N CYS A 126 -5.97 -7.56 9.97
CA CYS A 126 -6.16 -6.11 9.94
C CYS A 126 -7.21 -5.67 10.95
N GLU A 127 -8.40 -6.29 10.92
CA GLU A 127 -9.49 -5.99 11.86
C GLU A 127 -9.06 -6.22 13.31
N ARG A 128 -8.38 -7.34 13.58
CA ARG A 128 -8.01 -7.71 14.95
C ARG A 128 -6.95 -6.79 15.52
N VAL A 129 -5.91 -6.47 14.75
CA VAL A 129 -4.75 -5.73 15.26
C VAL A 129 -4.92 -4.22 15.17
N LEU A 130 -5.37 -3.72 14.02
CA LEU A 130 -5.59 -2.27 13.84
C LEU A 130 -6.96 -1.83 14.32
N GLY A 131 -7.89 -2.77 14.47
CA GLY A 131 -9.28 -2.48 14.81
C GLY A 131 -10.10 -2.11 13.58
N PRO A 132 -11.44 -2.00 13.74
CA PRO A 132 -12.32 -1.61 12.65
C PRO A 132 -11.96 -0.22 12.10
N PHE A 133 -12.05 -0.06 10.78
CA PHE A 133 -11.78 1.23 10.15
C PHE A 133 -12.84 2.24 10.58
N THR A 134 -12.35 3.42 10.99
CA THR A 134 -13.18 4.60 11.21
C THR A 134 -12.44 5.77 10.57
N ALA A 135 -13.18 6.63 9.88
CA ALA A 135 -12.57 7.80 9.28
C ALA A 135 -11.97 8.70 10.39
N SER A 136 -10.84 9.34 10.08
CA SER A 136 -10.27 10.35 10.97
C SER A 136 -11.25 11.51 11.13
N GLY A 137 -11.55 11.86 12.33
CA GLY A 137 -12.48 12.93 12.67
C GLY A 137 -11.99 14.30 12.26
#